data_e7915e849d075ebb0662f8acf9453226
#
_entry.id   e7915e849d075ebb0662f8acf9453226
#
_cell.length_a   1.000
_cell.length_b   1.000
_cell.length_c   1.000
_cell.angle_alpha   90.00
_cell.angle_beta   90.00
_cell.angle_gamma   90.00
#
_symmetry.space_group_name_H-M   'P 1'
#
loop_
_entity.id
_entity.type
_entity.pdbx_description
1 polymer ?
#
loop_
_entity_poly.entity_id
_entity_poly.type
_entity_poly.pdbx_seq_one_letter_code
_entity_poly.pdbx_strand_id
1 'polypeptide(L)'
;MIDNEFRTDLEPELWGGDEITRSISEAGRRLDDLGLLPAPFPVEELVSERDLRHIKRLYGIGGLSYGNLSARKDETRFWMSASGVDKSKLETPGRDILLVSDYDPEHLRIVLSVPPAVEPRRVSVDAIEHWKIYREHPDVGAILHVHAWLEGIAATEVNFPCGTEELADNVAQLLAEEPDPGHAIIGLRNHGITATGQSLDEILDRIAPRLLRQVPMT
;
A
#
# COMPACT_ATOMS: atom_id res chain seq x y z
N MET A 1 -2.38 -3.65 15.99
CA MET A 1 -1.79 -2.89 14.86
C MET A 1 -0.43 -3.50 14.58
N ILE A 2 -0.14 -3.80 13.33
CA ILE A 2 1.11 -4.43 12.87
C ILE A 2 2.33 -3.58 13.24
N ASP A 3 3.38 -4.21 13.78
CA ASP A 3 4.69 -3.60 14.01
C ASP A 3 5.70 -4.04 12.93
N ASN A 4 6.89 -3.46 12.93
CA ASN A 4 7.95 -3.81 11.98
C ASN A 4 9.18 -4.35 12.70
N GLU A 5 9.74 -5.44 12.17
CA GLU A 5 11.05 -5.96 12.52
C GLU A 5 12.02 -5.65 11.39
N PHE A 6 13.15 -5.02 11.69
CA PHE A 6 14.17 -4.67 10.71
C PHE A 6 15.34 -5.63 10.79
N ARG A 7 15.70 -6.26 9.66
CA ARG A 7 16.89 -7.09 9.50
C ARG A 7 17.85 -6.44 8.51
N THR A 8 19.09 -6.29 8.90
CA THR A 8 20.14 -5.70 8.06
C THR A 8 20.79 -6.76 7.17
N ASP A 9 19.96 -7.49 6.44
CA ASP A 9 20.32 -8.67 5.65
C ASP A 9 19.95 -8.51 4.16
N LEU A 10 19.56 -7.31 3.73
CA LEU A 10 19.31 -7.05 2.31
C LEU A 10 20.57 -7.31 1.51
N GLU A 11 20.43 -8.08 0.44
CA GLU A 11 21.51 -8.42 -0.47
C GLU A 11 22.17 -7.16 -1.06
N PRO A 12 23.51 -7.08 -1.13
CA PRO A 12 24.22 -5.90 -1.62
C PRO A 12 23.79 -5.42 -3.02
N GLU A 13 23.39 -6.35 -3.88
CA GLU A 13 22.90 -6.06 -5.23
C GLU A 13 21.61 -5.27 -5.24
N LEU A 14 20.84 -5.34 -4.15
CA LEU A 14 19.54 -4.66 -4.00
C LEU A 14 19.64 -3.32 -3.25
N TRP A 15 20.80 -2.93 -2.73
CA TRP A 15 20.93 -1.65 -2.00
C TRP A 15 20.63 -0.42 -2.85
N GLY A 16 20.89 -0.49 -4.15
CA GLY A 16 20.53 0.53 -5.13
C GLY A 16 19.14 0.35 -5.75
N GLY A 17 18.38 -0.63 -5.28
CA GLY A 17 17.13 -1.03 -5.90
C GLY A 17 17.32 -1.89 -7.15
N ASP A 18 16.21 -2.23 -7.76
CA ASP A 18 16.14 -3.03 -8.97
C ASP A 18 15.08 -2.47 -9.94
N GLU A 19 14.70 -3.23 -10.94
CA GLU A 19 13.65 -2.83 -11.88
C GLU A 19 12.28 -2.68 -11.20
N ILE A 20 12.01 -3.52 -10.19
CA ILE A 20 10.75 -3.47 -9.45
C ILE A 20 10.66 -2.19 -8.61
N THR A 21 11.72 -1.81 -7.92
CA THR A 21 11.74 -0.55 -7.17
C THR A 21 11.57 0.67 -8.07
N ARG A 22 12.11 0.63 -9.30
CA ARG A 22 11.88 1.68 -10.31
C ARG A 22 10.42 1.75 -10.73
N SER A 23 9.78 0.60 -11.00
CA SER A 23 8.36 0.57 -11.35
C SER A 23 7.46 1.11 -10.23
N ILE A 24 7.79 0.82 -8.97
CA ILE A 24 7.10 1.41 -7.79
C ILE A 24 7.25 2.93 -7.77
N SER A 25 8.45 3.45 -8.03
CA SER A 25 8.71 4.90 -8.09
C SER A 25 7.94 5.58 -9.23
N GLU A 26 7.87 4.94 -10.39
CA GLU A 26 7.12 5.42 -11.55
C GLU A 26 5.61 5.42 -11.29
N ALA A 27 5.09 4.34 -10.71
CA ALA A 27 3.68 4.26 -10.32
C ALA A 27 3.32 5.32 -9.27
N GLY A 28 4.22 5.61 -8.32
CA GLY A 28 4.03 6.70 -7.36
C GLY A 28 3.87 8.06 -8.02
N ARG A 29 4.68 8.38 -9.05
CA ARG A 29 4.53 9.61 -9.86
C ARG A 29 3.20 9.62 -10.63
N ARG A 30 2.82 8.50 -11.24
CA ARG A 30 1.52 8.38 -11.93
C ARG A 30 0.34 8.62 -10.99
N LEU A 31 0.41 8.16 -9.73
CA LEU A 31 -0.64 8.43 -8.74
C LEU A 31 -0.75 9.92 -8.41
N ASP A 32 0.37 10.63 -8.37
CA ASP A 32 0.40 12.09 -8.18
C ASP A 32 -0.24 12.82 -9.36
N ASP A 33 0.15 12.47 -10.59
CA ASP A 33 -0.42 13.02 -11.82
C ASP A 33 -1.94 12.78 -11.91
N LEU A 34 -2.42 11.65 -11.41
CA LEU A 34 -3.84 11.34 -11.32
C LEU A 34 -4.55 12.04 -10.14
N GLY A 35 -3.82 12.71 -9.27
CA GLY A 35 -4.34 13.38 -8.08
C GLY A 35 -4.91 12.41 -7.04
N LEU A 36 -4.30 11.22 -6.90
CA LEU A 36 -4.74 10.15 -6.00
C LEU A 36 -3.95 10.07 -4.70
N LEU A 37 -2.86 10.84 -4.57
CA LEU A 37 -2.05 10.88 -3.35
C LEU A 37 -2.64 11.76 -2.23
N PRO A 38 -3.32 12.90 -2.51
CA PRO A 38 -3.97 13.68 -1.47
C PRO A 38 -5.09 12.91 -0.76
N ALA A 39 -5.50 13.40 0.41
CA ALA A 39 -6.69 12.89 1.10
C ALA A 39 -7.91 12.89 0.16
N PRO A 40 -8.77 11.86 0.22
CA PRO A 40 -9.99 11.78 -0.61
C PRO A 40 -11.06 12.82 -0.21
N PHE A 41 -10.77 13.64 0.78
CA PHE A 41 -11.62 14.74 1.29
C PHE A 41 -10.72 15.91 1.71
N PRO A 42 -11.22 17.15 1.64
CA PRO A 42 -10.45 18.34 1.96
C PRO A 42 -10.30 18.48 3.49
N VAL A 43 -9.32 17.80 4.07
CA VAL A 43 -9.07 17.84 5.53
C VAL A 43 -8.91 19.28 6.03
N GLU A 44 -8.29 20.12 5.21
CA GLU A 44 -8.08 21.56 5.50
C GLU A 44 -9.38 22.34 5.63
N GLU A 45 -10.46 21.90 4.99
CA GLU A 45 -11.79 22.52 5.07
C GLU A 45 -12.61 21.98 6.25
N LEU A 46 -12.25 20.79 6.75
CA LEU A 46 -13.01 20.11 7.81
C LEU A 46 -12.50 20.41 9.21
N VAL A 47 -11.22 20.77 9.35
CA VAL A 47 -10.59 21.03 10.64
C VAL A 47 -9.95 22.42 10.66
N SER A 48 -9.90 23.05 11.84
CA SER A 48 -9.20 24.33 11.99
C SER A 48 -7.70 24.19 11.66
N GLU A 49 -7.05 25.26 11.22
CA GLU A 49 -5.59 25.27 11.02
C GLU A 49 -4.81 24.81 12.27
N ARG A 50 -5.33 25.10 13.45
CA ARG A 50 -4.72 24.68 14.71
C ARG A 50 -4.80 23.18 14.85
N ASP A 51 -5.96 22.57 14.59
CA ASP A 51 -6.17 21.14 14.72
C ASP A 51 -5.44 20.38 13.62
N LEU A 52 -5.40 20.93 12.41
CA LEU A 52 -4.60 20.40 11.32
C LEU A 52 -3.10 20.36 11.66
N ARG A 53 -2.54 21.44 12.25
CA ARG A 53 -1.15 21.44 12.75
C ARG A 53 -0.94 20.41 13.85
N HIS A 54 -1.94 20.22 14.74
CA HIS A 54 -1.89 19.20 15.79
C HIS A 54 -1.90 17.78 15.23
N ILE A 55 -2.79 17.51 14.30
CA ILE A 55 -2.90 16.22 13.60
C ILE A 55 -1.59 15.93 12.86
N LYS A 56 -1.08 16.87 12.09
CA LYS A 56 0.20 16.75 11.39
C LYS A 56 1.36 16.44 12.34
N ARG A 57 1.39 17.06 13.52
CA ARG A 57 2.44 16.85 14.52
C ARG A 57 2.29 15.50 15.25
N LEU A 58 1.09 15.10 15.63
CA LEU A 58 0.83 13.87 16.39
C LEU A 58 1.04 12.61 15.54
N TYR A 59 0.67 12.68 14.27
CA TYR A 59 0.71 11.52 13.36
C TYR A 59 1.88 11.57 12.38
N GLY A 60 2.80 12.52 12.52
CA GLY A 60 3.94 12.68 11.62
C GLY A 60 3.55 13.02 10.18
N ILE A 61 2.38 13.58 9.99
CA ILE A 61 1.79 13.84 8.69
C ILE A 61 2.34 15.14 8.12
N GLY A 62 3.45 15.04 7.40
CA GLY A 62 3.98 16.15 6.60
C GLY A 62 3.86 15.78 5.13
N GLY A 63 2.91 16.41 4.40
CA GLY A 63 2.64 16.04 3.01
C GLY A 63 2.00 14.64 2.92
N LEU A 64 0.68 14.59 3.03
CA LEU A 64 -0.07 13.33 3.06
C LEU A 64 -0.10 12.72 1.68
N SER A 65 0.55 11.58 1.56
CA SER A 65 0.46 10.68 0.42
C SER A 65 -0.24 9.42 0.89
N TYR A 66 -1.54 9.33 0.62
CA TYR A 66 -2.38 8.21 1.02
C TYR A 66 -2.20 7.00 0.10
N GLY A 67 -2.70 5.84 0.56
CA GLY A 67 -2.55 4.59 -0.18
C GLY A 67 -1.13 4.01 -0.09
N ASN A 68 -0.90 2.93 -0.80
CA ASN A 68 0.40 2.26 -0.89
C ASN A 68 0.49 1.40 -2.14
N LEU A 69 1.71 1.01 -2.49
CA LEU A 69 2.02 0.23 -3.67
C LEU A 69 3.00 -0.87 -3.30
N SER A 70 2.80 -2.05 -3.88
CA SER A 70 3.79 -3.12 -3.79
C SER A 70 3.91 -3.87 -5.10
N ALA A 71 5.06 -4.53 -5.29
CA ALA A 71 5.27 -5.44 -6.40
C ALA A 71 6.12 -6.64 -5.95
N ARG A 72 5.74 -7.83 -6.42
CA ARG A 72 6.36 -9.10 -6.08
C ARG A 72 7.82 -9.13 -6.51
N LYS A 73 8.70 -9.49 -5.60
CA LYS A 73 10.13 -9.70 -5.88
C LYS A 73 10.42 -11.14 -6.29
N ASP A 74 9.88 -12.08 -5.53
CA ASP A 74 10.02 -13.53 -5.76
C ASP A 74 8.85 -14.30 -5.11
N GLU A 75 8.98 -15.58 -4.89
CA GLU A 75 7.91 -16.43 -4.34
C GLU A 75 7.45 -15.98 -2.94
N THR A 76 8.34 -15.37 -2.16
CA THR A 76 8.10 -15.07 -0.75
C THR A 76 8.20 -13.60 -0.40
N ARG A 77 8.87 -12.79 -1.21
CA ARG A 77 9.20 -11.40 -0.90
C ARG A 77 8.56 -10.43 -1.90
N PHE A 78 8.31 -9.22 -1.44
CA PHE A 78 7.82 -8.14 -2.29
C PHE A 78 8.36 -6.78 -1.83
N TRP A 79 8.56 -5.87 -2.78
CA TRP A 79 8.85 -4.48 -2.48
C TRP A 79 7.57 -3.70 -2.21
N MET A 80 7.59 -2.80 -1.23
CA MET A 80 6.44 -1.97 -0.86
C MET A 80 6.87 -0.56 -0.48
N SER A 81 6.06 0.43 -0.81
CA SER A 81 6.27 1.82 -0.41
C SER A 81 6.21 1.97 1.12
N ALA A 82 7.09 2.81 1.66
CA ALA A 82 7.11 3.14 3.08
C ALA A 82 5.87 3.95 3.49
N SER A 83 5.57 3.90 4.80
CA SER A 83 4.54 4.72 5.42
C SER A 83 5.02 6.17 5.62
N GLY A 84 4.12 7.13 5.46
CA GLY A 84 4.39 8.54 5.74
C GLY A 84 5.40 9.20 4.80
N VAL A 85 5.62 8.65 3.61
CA VAL A 85 6.46 9.21 2.54
C VAL A 85 5.60 9.86 1.45
N ASP A 86 6.18 10.86 0.78
CA ASP A 86 5.63 11.37 -0.48
C ASP A 86 5.86 10.35 -1.60
N LYS A 87 4.81 9.65 -2.01
CA LYS A 87 4.91 8.56 -2.99
C LYS A 87 5.29 9.04 -4.40
N SER A 88 5.18 10.33 -4.69
CA SER A 88 5.71 10.91 -5.94
C SER A 88 7.25 10.97 -5.97
N LYS A 89 7.91 10.75 -4.82
CA LYS A 89 9.36 10.90 -4.61
C LYS A 89 10.00 9.67 -3.97
N LEU A 90 9.56 8.49 -4.35
CA LEU A 90 10.15 7.24 -3.86
C LEU A 90 11.48 6.98 -4.56
N GLU A 91 12.60 7.00 -3.83
CA GLU A 91 13.93 6.88 -4.42
C GLU A 91 14.83 5.85 -3.72
N THR A 92 14.79 5.81 -2.37
CA THR A 92 15.81 5.10 -1.59
C THR A 92 15.29 3.77 -1.06
N PRO A 93 15.81 2.60 -1.55
CA PRO A 93 15.54 1.30 -0.97
C PRO A 93 15.94 1.26 0.53
N GLY A 94 15.13 0.58 1.33
CA GLY A 94 15.29 0.52 2.78
C GLY A 94 14.74 1.73 3.53
N ARG A 95 14.47 2.87 2.84
CA ARG A 95 13.87 4.06 3.44
C ARG A 95 12.52 4.41 2.83
N ASP A 96 12.44 4.55 1.51
CA ASP A 96 11.22 4.96 0.81
C ASP A 96 10.48 3.77 0.20
N ILE A 97 11.23 2.72 -0.11
CA ILE A 97 10.73 1.44 -0.62
C ILE A 97 11.41 0.33 0.20
N LEU A 98 10.62 -0.57 0.78
CA LEU A 98 11.07 -1.57 1.73
C LEU A 98 10.84 -2.97 1.18
N LEU A 99 11.81 -3.89 1.36
CA LEU A 99 11.62 -5.29 1.02
C LEU A 99 10.96 -6.00 2.20
N VAL A 100 9.71 -6.38 2.02
CA VAL A 100 9.00 -7.27 2.94
C VAL A 100 9.49 -8.70 2.68
N SER A 101 10.06 -9.32 3.70
CA SER A 101 10.68 -10.64 3.60
C SER A 101 9.93 -11.72 4.37
N ASP A 102 9.18 -11.36 5.42
CA ASP A 102 8.41 -12.32 6.20
C ASP A 102 7.31 -11.64 7.03
N TYR A 103 6.47 -12.45 7.65
CA TYR A 103 5.46 -12.04 8.64
C TYR A 103 5.51 -12.99 9.84
N ASP A 104 5.63 -12.42 11.04
CA ASP A 104 5.56 -13.12 12.32
C ASP A 104 4.15 -12.95 12.91
N PRO A 105 3.28 -13.97 12.81
CA PRO A 105 1.92 -13.90 13.33
C PRO A 105 1.85 -13.94 14.85
N GLU A 106 2.85 -14.49 15.55
CA GLU A 106 2.85 -14.57 17.02
C GLU A 106 3.04 -13.18 17.65
N HIS A 107 3.80 -12.32 16.97
CA HIS A 107 4.10 -10.96 17.45
C HIS A 107 3.43 -9.87 16.62
N LEU A 108 2.65 -10.23 15.60
CA LEU A 108 2.04 -9.30 14.64
C LEU A 108 3.06 -8.35 14.02
N ARG A 109 4.13 -8.90 13.43
CA ARG A 109 5.25 -8.14 12.87
C ARG A 109 5.49 -8.46 11.41
N ILE A 110 5.61 -7.41 10.61
CA ILE A 110 6.16 -7.50 9.26
C ILE A 110 7.68 -7.43 9.35
N VAL A 111 8.36 -8.40 8.76
CA VAL A 111 9.83 -8.48 8.72
C VAL A 111 10.32 -7.79 7.44
N LEU A 112 11.26 -6.87 7.62
CA LEU A 112 11.81 -6.03 6.57
C LEU A 112 13.32 -6.25 6.42
N SER A 113 13.76 -6.60 5.22
CA SER A 113 15.17 -6.63 4.86
C SER A 113 15.64 -5.25 4.39
N VAL A 114 16.65 -4.69 5.06
CA VAL A 114 17.14 -3.33 4.81
C VAL A 114 18.65 -3.27 4.67
N PRO A 115 19.21 -2.29 3.93
CA PRO A 115 20.65 -2.08 3.84
C PRO A 115 21.21 -1.68 5.21
N PRO A 116 22.43 -2.10 5.59
CA PRO A 116 23.01 -1.82 6.92
C PRO A 116 23.32 -0.33 7.15
N ALA A 117 23.43 0.49 6.11
CA ALA A 117 23.78 1.91 6.19
C ALA A 117 22.58 2.86 6.09
N VAL A 118 21.36 2.33 6.00
CA VAL A 118 20.13 3.13 5.85
C VAL A 118 19.35 3.10 7.15
N GLU A 119 18.93 4.27 7.63
CA GLU A 119 17.95 4.34 8.72
C GLU A 119 16.56 4.04 8.12
N PRO A 120 15.95 2.88 8.44
CA PRO A 120 14.75 2.45 7.78
C PRO A 120 13.52 3.20 8.28
N ARG A 121 12.56 3.43 7.38
CA ARG A 121 11.20 3.82 7.75
C ARG A 121 10.32 2.59 7.93
N ARG A 122 9.16 2.78 8.51
CA ARG A 122 8.14 1.73 8.60
C ARG A 122 7.48 1.52 7.25
N VAL A 123 7.13 0.28 6.95
CA VAL A 123 6.21 -0.02 5.84
C VAL A 123 4.78 0.38 6.23
N SER A 124 3.87 0.50 5.25
CA SER A 124 2.45 0.72 5.53
C SER A 124 1.90 -0.37 6.47
N VAL A 125 0.96 0.01 7.33
CA VAL A 125 0.24 -0.96 8.17
C VAL A 125 -0.53 -1.99 7.34
N ASP A 126 -0.90 -1.67 6.10
CA ASP A 126 -1.58 -2.57 5.18
C ASP A 126 -0.65 -3.64 4.57
N ALA A 127 0.62 -3.66 4.95
CA ALA A 127 1.57 -4.70 4.51
C ALA A 127 1.11 -6.13 4.83
N ILE A 128 0.30 -6.32 5.89
CA ILE A 128 -0.29 -7.61 6.21
C ILE A 128 -1.33 -8.04 5.15
N GLU A 129 -2.13 -7.10 4.64
CA GLU A 129 -3.09 -7.37 3.56
C GLU A 129 -2.34 -7.83 2.32
N HIS A 130 -1.30 -7.07 1.91
CA HIS A 130 -0.46 -7.44 0.77
C HIS A 130 0.24 -8.78 0.97
N TRP A 131 0.75 -9.04 2.19
CA TRP A 131 1.37 -10.32 2.53
C TRP A 131 0.42 -11.50 2.32
N LYS A 132 -0.81 -11.42 2.84
CA LYS A 132 -1.81 -12.50 2.69
C LYS A 132 -2.18 -12.69 1.23
N ILE A 133 -2.45 -11.61 0.49
CA ILE A 133 -2.76 -11.68 -0.95
C ILE A 133 -1.64 -12.38 -1.73
N TYR A 134 -0.38 -11.96 -1.53
CA TYR A 134 0.74 -12.59 -2.23
C TYR A 134 0.95 -14.06 -1.87
N ARG A 135 0.63 -14.45 -0.64
CA ARG A 135 0.76 -15.86 -0.20
C ARG A 135 -0.33 -16.74 -0.79
N GLU A 136 -1.55 -16.25 -0.86
CA GLU A 136 -2.71 -17.01 -1.32
C GLU A 136 -2.86 -17.01 -2.85
N HIS A 137 -2.34 -15.97 -3.51
CA HIS A 137 -2.48 -15.74 -4.95
C HIS A 137 -1.11 -15.57 -5.63
N PRO A 138 -0.44 -16.67 -6.03
CA PRO A 138 0.88 -16.61 -6.69
C PRO A 138 0.88 -15.83 -8.01
N ASP A 139 -0.26 -15.75 -8.67
CA ASP A 139 -0.41 -15.05 -9.96
C ASP A 139 -0.49 -13.51 -9.80
N VAL A 140 -0.62 -13.00 -8.57
CA VAL A 140 -0.57 -11.56 -8.31
C VAL A 140 0.87 -11.08 -8.38
N GLY A 141 1.19 -10.22 -9.36
CA GLY A 141 2.51 -9.59 -9.53
C GLY A 141 2.64 -8.25 -8.81
N ALA A 142 1.55 -7.50 -8.68
CA ALA A 142 1.52 -6.20 -8.04
C ALA A 142 0.21 -5.94 -7.31
N ILE A 143 0.24 -5.06 -6.30
CA ILE A 143 -0.93 -4.61 -5.54
C ILE A 143 -0.86 -3.10 -5.39
N LEU A 144 -1.99 -2.45 -5.64
CA LEU A 144 -2.20 -1.02 -5.46
C LEU A 144 -3.37 -0.79 -4.51
N HIS A 145 -3.12 -0.07 -3.41
CA HIS A 145 -4.16 0.46 -2.55
C HIS A 145 -4.23 1.98 -2.69
N VAL A 146 -5.43 2.50 -2.97
CA VAL A 146 -5.69 3.94 -3.09
C VAL A 146 -7.00 4.33 -2.42
N HIS A 147 -7.06 5.56 -1.90
CA HIS A 147 -8.26 6.14 -1.31
C HIS A 147 -9.14 6.77 -2.40
N ALA A 148 -9.64 5.93 -3.27
CA ALA A 148 -10.56 6.22 -4.36
C ALA A 148 -11.58 5.08 -4.46
N TRP A 149 -12.53 5.18 -5.39
CA TRP A 149 -13.59 4.18 -5.54
C TRP A 149 -13.84 3.82 -7.00
N LEU A 150 -14.41 2.64 -7.22
CA LEU A 150 -15.02 2.25 -8.48
C LEU A 150 -16.42 1.70 -8.22
N GLU A 151 -17.35 1.97 -9.13
CA GLU A 151 -18.69 1.41 -9.07
C GLU A 151 -18.70 -0.07 -9.50
N GLY A 152 -19.59 -0.85 -8.87
CA GLY A 152 -19.87 -2.23 -9.27
C GLY A 152 -18.79 -3.24 -8.89
N ILE A 153 -17.95 -2.93 -7.91
CA ILE A 153 -16.93 -3.84 -7.35
C ILE A 153 -17.46 -4.56 -6.10
N ALA A 154 -16.94 -5.75 -5.81
CA ALA A 154 -17.10 -6.40 -4.51
C ALA A 154 -16.43 -5.54 -3.43
N ALA A 155 -17.02 -5.50 -2.23
CA ALA A 155 -16.50 -4.68 -1.15
C ALA A 155 -16.73 -5.32 0.22
N THR A 156 -15.88 -4.96 1.18
CA THR A 156 -16.06 -5.39 2.57
C THR A 156 -17.38 -4.84 3.12
N GLU A 157 -18.13 -5.67 3.82
CA GLU A 157 -19.40 -5.25 4.47
C GLU A 157 -19.15 -4.40 5.72
N VAL A 158 -17.99 -4.57 6.34
CA VAL A 158 -17.60 -3.90 7.57
C VAL A 158 -16.46 -2.91 7.28
N ASN A 159 -16.48 -1.77 7.94
CA ASN A 159 -15.36 -0.82 7.94
C ASN A 159 -14.31 -1.30 8.95
N PHE A 160 -13.42 -2.17 8.52
CA PHE A 160 -12.32 -2.65 9.34
C PHE A 160 -11.23 -1.57 9.50
N PRO A 161 -10.58 -1.47 10.67
CA PRO A 161 -9.41 -0.60 10.82
C PRO A 161 -8.24 -1.04 9.94
N CYS A 162 -7.50 -0.08 9.37
CA CYS A 162 -6.29 -0.35 8.58
C CYS A 162 -5.26 -1.16 9.39
N GLY A 163 -4.56 -2.08 8.74
CA GLY A 163 -3.48 -2.85 9.33
C GLY A 163 -3.93 -3.87 10.38
N THR A 164 -5.17 -4.35 10.27
CA THR A 164 -5.69 -5.46 11.10
C THR A 164 -5.72 -6.76 10.30
N GLU A 165 -5.59 -7.88 11.00
CA GLU A 165 -5.72 -9.20 10.36
C GLU A 165 -7.13 -9.41 9.83
N GLU A 166 -8.14 -8.88 10.53
CA GLU A 166 -9.54 -8.99 10.12
C GLU A 166 -9.79 -8.31 8.76
N LEU A 167 -9.19 -7.14 8.52
CA LEU A 167 -9.25 -6.50 7.19
C LEU A 167 -8.55 -7.36 6.15
N ALA A 168 -7.33 -7.78 6.44
CA ALA A 168 -6.51 -8.56 5.52
C ALA A 168 -7.17 -9.90 5.15
N ASP A 169 -7.75 -10.61 6.12
CA ASP A 169 -8.48 -11.87 5.89
C ASP A 169 -9.74 -11.64 5.05
N ASN A 170 -10.50 -10.58 5.33
CA ASN A 170 -11.71 -10.30 4.58
C ASN A 170 -11.42 -9.90 3.12
N VAL A 171 -10.37 -9.11 2.89
CA VAL A 171 -9.93 -8.77 1.53
C VAL A 171 -9.42 -10.00 0.78
N ALA A 172 -8.60 -10.84 1.41
CA ALA A 172 -8.10 -12.07 0.80
C ALA A 172 -9.26 -13.03 0.45
N GLN A 173 -10.26 -13.16 1.33
CA GLN A 173 -11.45 -13.95 1.05
C GLN A 173 -12.25 -13.42 -0.13
N LEU A 174 -12.55 -12.11 -0.17
CA LEU A 174 -13.27 -11.50 -1.30
C LEU A 174 -12.50 -11.65 -2.60
N LEU A 175 -11.18 -11.53 -2.55
CA LEU A 175 -10.32 -11.73 -3.70
C LEU A 175 -10.39 -13.16 -4.23
N ALA A 176 -10.44 -14.17 -3.33
CA ALA A 176 -10.58 -15.57 -3.72
C ALA A 176 -11.94 -15.91 -4.36
N GLU A 177 -12.97 -15.10 -4.12
CA GLU A 177 -14.29 -15.23 -4.73
C GLU A 177 -14.36 -14.59 -6.13
N GLU A 178 -13.40 -13.75 -6.50
CA GLU A 178 -13.33 -13.13 -7.83
C GLU A 178 -12.93 -14.15 -8.90
N PRO A 179 -13.49 -14.05 -10.11
CA PRO A 179 -13.18 -14.96 -11.20
C PRO A 179 -11.69 -14.97 -11.62
N ASP A 180 -11.00 -13.84 -11.42
CA ASP A 180 -9.60 -13.66 -11.70
C ASP A 180 -8.94 -12.84 -10.56
N PRO A 181 -8.48 -13.50 -9.49
CA PRO A 181 -7.79 -12.84 -8.38
C PRO A 181 -6.54 -12.07 -8.80
N GLY A 182 -5.90 -12.48 -9.91
CA GLY A 182 -4.72 -11.81 -10.46
C GLY A 182 -5.02 -10.42 -11.04
N HIS A 183 -6.28 -10.09 -11.33
CA HIS A 183 -6.72 -8.82 -11.94
C HIS A 183 -8.00 -8.28 -11.28
N ALA A 184 -8.17 -8.47 -10.00
CA ALA A 184 -9.36 -8.08 -9.27
C ALA A 184 -9.26 -6.67 -8.65
N ILE A 185 -10.40 -6.17 -8.17
CA ILE A 185 -10.50 -4.91 -7.43
C ILE A 185 -11.50 -5.11 -6.31
N ILE A 186 -11.05 -4.95 -5.08
CA ILE A 186 -11.87 -5.08 -3.87
C ILE A 186 -12.04 -3.71 -3.23
N GLY A 187 -13.29 -3.33 -2.96
CA GLY A 187 -13.63 -2.13 -2.20
C GLY A 187 -13.41 -2.34 -0.70
N LEU A 188 -12.81 -1.36 -0.05
CA LEU A 188 -12.69 -1.29 1.41
C LEU A 188 -13.71 -0.27 1.90
N ARG A 189 -14.74 -0.73 2.61
CA ARG A 189 -15.84 0.14 3.07
C ARG A 189 -15.32 1.39 3.78
N ASN A 190 -15.78 2.58 3.36
CA ASN A 190 -15.40 3.89 3.89
C ASN A 190 -13.88 4.19 3.85
N HIS A 191 -13.09 3.48 3.04
CA HIS A 191 -11.64 3.58 3.06
C HIS A 191 -11.04 3.78 1.66
N GLY A 192 -11.30 2.87 0.74
CA GLY A 192 -10.71 2.92 -0.60
C GLY A 192 -10.85 1.61 -1.34
N ILE A 193 -9.89 1.32 -2.19
CA ILE A 193 -9.83 0.06 -2.95
C ILE A 193 -8.45 -0.57 -2.84
N THR A 194 -8.41 -1.90 -2.93
CA THR A 194 -7.22 -2.70 -3.20
C THR A 194 -7.38 -3.36 -4.56
N ALA A 195 -6.42 -3.15 -5.45
CA ALA A 195 -6.40 -3.68 -6.81
C ALA A 195 -5.16 -4.56 -7.02
N THR A 196 -5.35 -5.72 -7.64
CA THR A 196 -4.30 -6.66 -8.03
C THR A 196 -4.03 -6.63 -9.52
N GLY A 197 -2.85 -6.98 -9.96
CA GLY A 197 -2.44 -7.06 -11.37
C GLY A 197 -1.10 -7.76 -11.55
N GLN A 198 -0.66 -7.88 -12.80
CA GLN A 198 0.68 -8.36 -13.11
C GLN A 198 1.77 -7.31 -12.88
N SER A 199 1.40 -6.03 -13.03
CA SER A 199 2.28 -4.89 -12.75
C SER A 199 1.47 -3.68 -12.28
N LEU A 200 2.14 -2.73 -11.63
CA LEU A 200 1.51 -1.47 -11.19
C LEU A 200 1.01 -0.64 -12.39
N ASP A 201 1.72 -0.66 -13.51
CA ASP A 201 1.30 0.05 -14.72
C ASP A 201 0.01 -0.55 -15.29
N GLU A 202 -0.10 -1.87 -15.39
CA GLU A 202 -1.31 -2.56 -15.83
C GLU A 202 -2.50 -2.20 -14.92
N ILE A 203 -2.31 -2.24 -13.59
CA ILE A 203 -3.36 -1.85 -12.64
C ILE A 203 -3.80 -0.41 -12.91
N LEU A 204 -2.86 0.54 -12.99
CA LEU A 204 -3.16 1.95 -13.20
C LEU A 204 -3.88 2.20 -14.54
N ASP A 205 -3.45 1.56 -15.61
CA ASP A 205 -4.11 1.69 -16.92
C ASP A 205 -5.56 1.19 -16.89
N ARG A 206 -5.81 0.11 -16.15
CA ARG A 206 -7.12 -0.51 -16.02
C ARG A 206 -8.07 0.31 -15.14
N ILE A 207 -7.60 0.88 -14.03
CA ILE A 207 -8.46 1.56 -13.06
C ILE A 207 -8.64 3.06 -13.36
N ALA A 208 -7.60 3.76 -13.83
CA ALA A 208 -7.59 5.21 -13.97
C ALA A 208 -8.80 5.80 -14.73
N PRO A 209 -9.29 5.20 -15.84
CA PRO A 209 -10.43 5.75 -16.58
C PRO A 209 -11.77 5.69 -15.82
N ARG A 210 -11.85 4.87 -14.78
CA ARG A 210 -13.09 4.58 -14.03
C ARG A 210 -13.06 5.06 -12.58
N LEU A 211 -11.93 5.59 -12.12
CA LEU A 211 -11.77 5.99 -10.73
C LEU A 211 -12.65 7.18 -10.36
N LEU A 212 -13.38 7.01 -9.29
CA LEU A 212 -14.06 8.08 -8.56
C LEU A 212 -13.15 8.51 -7.41
N ARG A 213 -12.84 9.82 -7.33
CA ARG A 213 -11.95 10.35 -6.30
C ARG A 213 -12.55 10.35 -4.88
N GLN A 214 -13.85 10.16 -4.78
CA GLN A 214 -14.55 10.12 -3.50
C GLN A 214 -14.92 8.68 -3.15
N VAL A 215 -14.55 8.26 -1.96
CA VAL A 215 -14.99 6.99 -1.37
C VAL A 215 -16.39 7.17 -0.81
N PRO A 216 -17.36 6.30 -1.14
CA PRO A 216 -18.68 6.33 -0.52
C PRO A 216 -18.58 6.14 1.00
N MET A 217 -19.22 7.02 1.75
CA MET A 217 -19.31 6.94 3.21
C MET A 217 -20.70 6.45 3.60
N THR A 218 -20.80 5.24 4.15
CA THR A 218 -22.09 4.58 4.46
C THR A 218 -22.09 3.96 5.87
#